data_6337d52149b8df497dea5818f1163c39
#
_entry.id   6337d52149b8df497dea5818f1163c39
#
_cell.length_a   1.000
_cell.length_b   1.000
_cell.length_c   1.000
_cell.angle_alpha   90.00
_cell.angle_beta   90.00
_cell.angle_gamma   90.00
#
_symmetry.space_group_name_H-M   'P 1'
#
loop_
_entity.id
_entity.type
_entity.pdbx_description
1 polymer ?
#
loop_
_entity_poly.entity_id
_entity_poly.type
_entity_poly.pdbx_seq_one_letter_code
_entity_poly.pdbx_strand_id
1 'polypeptide(L)'
;QLILVGLAEWNDKGELVPELAETIPSLENGGISKDGLTITWKLKKDLVWSDGSALTSRDVKFTWQAMMDDRNAPTSRAGYDLVESIETPDNSTAVVKFKSVYLDWMNLFTVGPNSSGAILSELAFKGKTSLEKDPSIRSPRLASGPFRIDDWSTGGSLTLSANTNFY
;
A
#
# COMPACT_ATOMS: atom_id res chain seq x y z
N GLN A 1 11.82 -2.86 -1.90
CA GLN A 1 11.66 -1.42 -2.12
C GLN A 1 12.35 -0.61 -1.03
N LEU A 2 12.85 0.58 -1.40
CA LEU A 2 13.67 1.36 -0.46
C LEU A 2 12.84 2.35 0.38
N ILE A 3 11.80 2.97 -0.18
CA ILE A 3 11.12 4.12 0.43
C ILE A 3 9.71 3.78 0.89
N LEU A 4 8.89 3.22 -0.01
CA LEU A 4 7.53 2.80 0.29
C LEU A 4 7.40 1.30 0.03
N VAL A 5 6.69 0.61 0.90
CA VAL A 5 6.44 -0.83 0.81
C VAL A 5 4.94 -1.12 0.67
N GLY A 6 4.61 -2.32 0.23
CA GLY A 6 3.24 -2.81 0.10
C GLY A 6 2.80 -3.65 1.30
N LEU A 7 1.60 -4.21 1.23
CA LEU A 7 1.15 -5.21 2.21
C LEU A 7 1.99 -6.48 2.13
N ALA A 8 2.43 -6.82 0.92
CA ALA A 8 3.32 -7.92 0.63
C ALA A 8 4.19 -7.59 -0.59
N GLU A 9 5.23 -8.37 -0.84
CA GLU A 9 6.08 -8.24 -2.02
C GLU A 9 6.34 -9.60 -2.67
N TRP A 10 6.61 -9.58 -3.97
CA TRP A 10 7.05 -10.75 -4.73
C TRP A 10 8.56 -10.85 -4.66
N ASN A 11 9.06 -11.95 -4.07
CA ASN A 11 10.49 -12.21 -3.97
C ASN A 11 11.09 -12.68 -5.31
N ASP A 12 12.40 -12.90 -5.33
CA ASP A 12 13.16 -13.36 -6.50
C ASP A 12 12.80 -14.79 -6.96
N LYS A 13 12.10 -15.55 -6.12
CA LYS A 13 11.57 -16.89 -6.45
C LYS A 13 10.15 -16.87 -6.97
N GLY A 14 9.52 -15.68 -7.07
CA GLY A 14 8.12 -15.55 -7.47
C GLY A 14 7.13 -15.97 -6.38
N GLU A 15 7.54 -15.91 -5.11
CA GLU A 15 6.68 -16.17 -3.96
C GLU A 15 6.21 -14.84 -3.36
N LEU A 16 4.93 -14.76 -2.98
CA LEU A 16 4.40 -13.61 -2.27
C LEU A 16 4.74 -13.72 -0.78
N VAL A 17 5.53 -12.78 -0.28
CA VAL A 17 5.95 -12.71 1.13
C VAL A 17 5.31 -11.51 1.82
N PRO A 18 4.85 -11.64 3.09
CA PRO A 18 4.23 -10.54 3.80
C PRO A 18 5.27 -9.46 4.15
N GLU A 19 4.90 -8.18 3.95
CA GLU A 19 5.73 -7.02 4.27
C GLU A 19 5.08 -6.20 5.40
N LEU A 20 4.11 -5.32 5.12
CA LEU A 20 3.30 -4.67 6.16
C LEU A 20 2.26 -5.61 6.78
N ALA A 21 1.85 -6.64 6.05
CA ALA A 21 0.90 -7.63 6.56
C ALA A 21 1.59 -8.63 7.52
N GLU A 22 0.81 -9.15 8.49
CA GLU A 22 1.26 -10.26 9.36
C GLU A 22 1.43 -11.55 8.57
N THR A 23 0.47 -11.85 7.70
CA THR A 23 0.42 -13.07 6.88
C THR A 23 -0.26 -12.78 5.54
N ILE A 24 -0.01 -13.64 4.55
CA ILE A 24 -0.77 -13.60 3.30
C ILE A 24 -2.17 -14.17 3.55
N PRO A 25 -3.24 -13.48 3.14
CA PRO A 25 -4.61 -14.01 3.25
C PRO A 25 -4.76 -15.35 2.53
N SER A 26 -5.44 -16.29 3.19
CA SER A 26 -5.78 -17.59 2.61
C SER A 26 -7.16 -18.06 3.11
N LEU A 27 -7.71 -19.10 2.48
CA LEU A 27 -8.94 -19.77 2.98
C LEU A 27 -8.69 -20.41 4.35
N GLU A 28 -7.49 -20.95 4.58
CA GLU A 28 -7.12 -21.68 5.79
C GLU A 28 -7.03 -20.76 7.00
N ASN A 29 -6.46 -19.53 6.83
CA ASN A 29 -6.37 -18.56 7.92
C ASN A 29 -7.59 -17.64 8.03
N GLY A 30 -8.62 -17.87 7.19
CA GLY A 30 -9.84 -17.05 7.15
C GLY A 30 -9.66 -15.67 6.53
N GLY A 31 -8.49 -15.39 5.95
CA GLY A 31 -8.21 -14.14 5.24
C GLY A 31 -8.92 -14.03 3.90
N ILE A 32 -9.38 -15.16 3.33
CA ILE A 32 -10.23 -15.20 2.13
C ILE A 32 -11.59 -15.77 2.54
N SER A 33 -12.68 -15.08 2.18
CA SER A 33 -14.03 -15.60 2.40
C SER A 33 -14.32 -16.81 1.50
N LYS A 34 -15.25 -17.69 1.94
CA LYS A 34 -15.60 -18.92 1.21
C LYS A 34 -16.11 -18.68 -0.21
N ASP A 35 -16.76 -17.53 -0.44
CA ASP A 35 -17.26 -17.10 -1.74
C ASP A 35 -16.19 -16.40 -2.60
N GLY A 36 -14.99 -16.19 -2.05
CA GLY A 36 -13.88 -15.51 -2.72
C GLY A 36 -14.10 -14.00 -2.96
N LEU A 37 -15.14 -13.40 -2.38
CA LEU A 37 -15.48 -12.00 -2.60
C LEU A 37 -14.84 -11.05 -1.58
N THR A 38 -14.29 -11.57 -0.50
CA THR A 38 -13.69 -10.75 0.55
C THR A 38 -12.28 -11.22 0.87
N ILE A 39 -11.35 -10.28 0.85
CA ILE A 39 -9.95 -10.48 1.26
C ILE A 39 -9.69 -9.61 2.48
N THR A 40 -9.32 -10.24 3.60
CA THR A 40 -9.00 -9.56 4.85
C THR A 40 -7.50 -9.56 5.08
N TRP A 41 -6.91 -8.38 5.05
CA TRP A 41 -5.52 -8.15 5.40
C TRP A 41 -5.40 -7.78 6.89
N LYS A 42 -4.47 -8.43 7.57
CA LYS A 42 -4.04 -8.09 8.92
C LYS A 42 -2.67 -7.44 8.84
N LEU A 43 -2.55 -6.21 9.32
CA LEU A 43 -1.28 -5.50 9.41
C LEU A 43 -0.51 -5.95 10.65
N LYS A 44 0.81 -5.93 10.58
CA LYS A 44 1.70 -6.04 11.75
C LYS A 44 1.32 -4.99 12.79
N LYS A 45 1.62 -5.26 14.05
CA LYS A 45 1.38 -4.31 15.15
C LYS A 45 2.37 -3.17 15.13
N ASP A 46 1.96 -2.04 15.66
CA ASP A 46 2.80 -0.88 15.93
C ASP A 46 3.58 -0.34 14.71
N LEU A 47 3.01 -0.54 13.51
CA LEU A 47 3.59 0.03 12.30
C LEU A 47 3.51 1.56 12.34
N VAL A 48 4.62 2.18 11.98
CA VAL A 48 4.72 3.64 11.91
C VAL A 48 5.39 4.09 10.62
N TRP A 49 5.07 5.29 10.20
CA TRP A 49 5.77 6.02 9.17
C TRP A 49 7.12 6.55 9.69
N SER A 50 7.99 7.01 8.79
CA SER A 50 9.32 7.52 9.15
C SER A 50 9.32 8.73 10.09
N ASP A 51 8.21 9.42 10.26
CA ASP A 51 8.02 10.52 11.23
C ASP A 51 7.45 10.04 12.57
N GLY A 52 7.20 8.74 12.74
CA GLY A 52 6.60 8.15 13.94
C GLY A 52 5.07 8.16 13.96
N SER A 53 4.41 8.76 12.96
CA SER A 53 2.94 8.67 12.87
C SER A 53 2.49 7.25 12.54
N ALA A 54 1.32 6.84 13.06
CA ALA A 54 0.81 5.48 12.88
C ALA A 54 0.51 5.17 11.41
N LEU A 55 1.00 4.01 10.93
CA LEU A 55 0.60 3.39 9.67
C LEU A 55 -0.51 2.39 9.97
N THR A 56 -1.67 2.56 9.34
CA THR A 56 -2.88 1.83 9.70
C THR A 56 -3.64 1.29 8.47
N SER A 57 -4.65 0.48 8.71
CA SER A 57 -5.58 0.01 7.68
C SER A 57 -6.26 1.15 6.89
N ARG A 58 -6.33 2.37 7.47
CA ARG A 58 -6.87 3.55 6.80
C ARG A 58 -5.98 3.99 5.64
N ASP A 59 -4.67 3.79 5.72
CA ASP A 59 -3.73 4.06 4.63
C ASP A 59 -3.96 3.11 3.46
N VAL A 60 -4.33 1.85 3.73
CA VAL A 60 -4.74 0.89 2.68
C VAL A 60 -6.00 1.38 1.95
N LYS A 61 -7.03 1.77 2.72
CA LYS A 61 -8.26 2.33 2.16
C LYS A 61 -7.99 3.60 1.36
N PHE A 62 -7.17 4.50 1.90
CA PHE A 62 -6.77 5.74 1.23
C PHE A 62 -6.05 5.45 -0.09
N THR A 63 -5.13 4.47 -0.12
CA THR A 63 -4.43 4.06 -1.33
C THR A 63 -5.41 3.66 -2.44
N TRP A 64 -6.42 2.84 -2.12
CA TRP A 64 -7.47 2.50 -3.07
C TRP A 64 -8.26 3.72 -3.55
N GLN A 65 -8.67 4.59 -2.63
CA GLN A 65 -9.39 5.83 -2.98
C GLN A 65 -8.55 6.71 -3.91
N ALA A 66 -7.26 6.83 -3.65
CA ALA A 66 -6.32 7.58 -4.48
C ALA A 66 -6.18 6.98 -5.90
N MET A 67 -6.17 5.64 -6.01
CA MET A 67 -6.15 4.94 -7.30
C MET A 67 -7.44 5.13 -8.09
N MET A 68 -8.59 5.23 -7.41
CA MET A 68 -9.89 5.38 -8.05
C MET A 68 -10.26 6.83 -8.37
N ASP A 69 -9.54 7.80 -7.83
CA ASP A 69 -9.79 9.23 -8.07
C ASP A 69 -9.31 9.63 -9.48
N ASP A 70 -10.24 10.10 -10.30
CA ASP A 70 -9.95 10.55 -11.68
C ASP A 70 -8.95 11.69 -11.77
N ARG A 71 -8.82 12.46 -10.70
CA ARG A 71 -7.87 13.57 -10.61
C ARG A 71 -6.41 13.14 -10.50
N ASN A 72 -6.16 11.87 -10.17
CA ASN A 72 -4.82 11.34 -9.94
C ASN A 72 -4.19 10.65 -11.16
N ALA A 73 -4.98 10.39 -12.22
CA ALA A 73 -4.54 9.77 -13.47
C ALA A 73 -3.53 8.62 -13.28
N PRO A 74 -3.85 7.57 -12.49
CA PRO A 74 -2.93 6.46 -12.29
C PRO A 74 -2.65 5.74 -13.61
N THR A 75 -1.46 5.17 -13.76
CA THR A 75 -1.05 4.45 -14.96
C THR A 75 -1.99 3.27 -15.27
N SER A 76 -2.53 2.62 -14.24
CA SER A 76 -3.51 1.55 -14.37
C SER A 76 -4.39 1.50 -13.11
N ARG A 77 -5.67 1.15 -13.32
CA ARG A 77 -6.63 0.83 -12.25
C ARG A 77 -7.02 -0.64 -12.24
N ALA A 78 -6.35 -1.45 -13.06
CA ALA A 78 -6.68 -2.86 -13.21
C ALA A 78 -6.75 -3.56 -11.85
N GLY A 79 -7.89 -4.18 -11.57
CA GLY A 79 -8.21 -4.86 -10.33
C GLY A 79 -8.74 -3.95 -9.21
N TYR A 80 -8.27 -2.70 -9.08
CA TYR A 80 -8.83 -1.74 -8.12
C TYR A 80 -10.26 -1.34 -8.46
N ASP A 81 -10.62 -1.30 -9.73
CA ASP A 81 -11.97 -1.03 -10.25
C ASP A 81 -12.96 -2.16 -9.93
N LEU A 82 -12.46 -3.37 -9.63
CA LEU A 82 -13.26 -4.51 -9.16
C LEU A 82 -13.52 -4.46 -7.65
N VAL A 83 -12.81 -3.63 -6.90
CA VAL A 83 -13.07 -3.43 -5.48
C VAL A 83 -14.38 -2.65 -5.32
N GLU A 84 -15.30 -3.19 -4.52
CA GLU A 84 -16.57 -2.55 -4.18
C GLU A 84 -16.38 -1.57 -3.02
N SER A 85 -15.70 -2.04 -1.96
CA SER A 85 -15.43 -1.24 -0.77
C SER A 85 -14.23 -1.76 0.00
N ILE A 86 -13.64 -0.88 0.83
CA ILE A 86 -12.66 -1.26 1.85
C ILE A 86 -13.16 -0.78 3.20
N GLU A 87 -13.35 -1.71 4.14
CA GLU A 87 -13.69 -1.43 5.52
C GLU A 87 -12.44 -1.53 6.39
N THR A 88 -12.35 -0.67 7.39
CA THR A 88 -11.24 -0.61 8.34
C THR A 88 -11.81 -0.64 9.76
N PRO A 89 -12.24 -1.84 10.23
CA PRO A 89 -12.92 -1.98 11.52
C PRO A 89 -12.01 -1.61 12.71
N ASP A 90 -10.71 -1.72 12.52
CA ASP A 90 -9.68 -1.31 13.47
C ASP A 90 -8.42 -0.83 12.71
N ASN A 91 -7.40 -0.37 13.44
CA ASN A 91 -6.18 0.18 12.85
C ASN A 91 -5.31 -0.85 12.12
N SER A 92 -5.51 -2.14 12.38
CA SER A 92 -4.69 -3.21 11.80
C SER A 92 -5.43 -4.10 10.81
N THR A 93 -6.74 -3.90 10.60
CA THR A 93 -7.55 -4.77 9.74
C THR A 93 -8.12 -3.99 8.55
N ALA A 94 -7.77 -4.41 7.34
CA ALA A 94 -8.35 -3.92 6.10
C ALA A 94 -9.15 -5.05 5.42
N VAL A 95 -10.46 -4.85 5.28
CA VAL A 95 -11.40 -5.79 4.67
C VAL A 95 -11.74 -5.29 3.27
N VAL A 96 -11.17 -5.92 2.25
CA VAL A 96 -11.36 -5.58 0.84
C VAL A 96 -12.50 -6.43 0.27
N LYS A 97 -13.59 -5.81 -0.13
CA LYS A 97 -14.75 -6.47 -0.76
C LYS A 97 -14.72 -6.23 -2.26
N PHE A 98 -14.91 -7.29 -3.03
CA PHE A 98 -14.92 -7.28 -4.48
C PHE A 98 -16.34 -7.42 -5.05
N LYS A 99 -16.60 -6.78 -6.18
CA LYS A 99 -17.87 -6.90 -6.95
C LYS A 99 -18.05 -8.29 -7.57
N SER A 100 -16.94 -8.97 -7.83
CA SER A 100 -16.88 -10.34 -8.38
C SER A 100 -15.58 -10.99 -7.94
N VAL A 101 -15.49 -12.31 -8.01
CA VAL A 101 -14.26 -13.04 -7.69
C VAL A 101 -13.12 -12.55 -8.59
N TYR A 102 -12.01 -12.13 -7.96
CA TYR A 102 -10.83 -11.63 -8.64
C TYR A 102 -9.62 -12.45 -8.21
N LEU A 103 -9.12 -13.31 -9.09
CA LEU A 103 -8.04 -14.26 -8.77
C LEU A 103 -6.69 -13.58 -8.58
N ASP A 104 -6.46 -12.45 -9.27
CA ASP A 104 -5.21 -11.69 -9.21
C ASP A 104 -5.19 -10.64 -8.08
N TRP A 105 -6.05 -10.80 -7.05
CA TRP A 105 -6.12 -9.90 -5.90
C TRP A 105 -4.76 -9.71 -5.22
N MET A 106 -3.87 -10.70 -5.31
CA MET A 106 -2.50 -10.68 -4.78
C MET A 106 -1.62 -9.59 -5.40
N ASN A 107 -2.01 -9.04 -6.54
CA ASN A 107 -1.28 -7.95 -7.19
C ASN A 107 -1.71 -6.56 -6.68
N LEU A 108 -2.80 -6.48 -5.89
CA LEU A 108 -3.27 -5.21 -5.31
C LEU A 108 -2.55 -4.94 -3.98
N PHE A 109 -2.13 -3.69 -3.77
CA PHE A 109 -1.43 -3.25 -2.55
C PHE A 109 -0.10 -3.97 -2.30
N THR A 110 0.46 -4.62 -3.31
CA THR A 110 1.71 -5.36 -3.23
C THR A 110 2.75 -4.78 -4.17
N VAL A 111 3.98 -5.18 -4.01
CA VAL A 111 5.12 -4.73 -4.78
C VAL A 111 5.75 -5.89 -5.54
N GLY A 112 6.08 -5.65 -6.81
CA GLY A 112 6.66 -6.65 -7.69
C GLY A 112 6.35 -6.40 -9.16
N PRO A 113 6.75 -7.31 -10.07
CA PRO A 113 6.68 -7.08 -11.51
C PRO A 113 5.27 -6.82 -12.07
N ASN A 114 4.24 -7.42 -11.46
CA ASN A 114 2.84 -7.30 -11.91
C ASN A 114 1.96 -6.62 -10.88
N SER A 115 2.54 -5.97 -9.87
CA SER A 115 1.80 -5.39 -8.76
C SER A 115 1.58 -3.90 -8.93
N SER A 116 0.54 -3.40 -8.28
CA SER A 116 0.00 -2.07 -8.47
C SER A 116 0.45 -1.06 -7.43
N GLY A 117 1.40 -1.41 -6.60
CA GLY A 117 2.13 -0.40 -5.83
C GLY A 117 2.06 -0.48 -4.31
N ALA A 118 2.83 0.41 -3.73
CA ALA A 118 3.01 0.56 -2.30
C ALA A 118 1.85 1.31 -1.63
N ILE A 119 1.76 1.19 -0.30
CA ILE A 119 0.78 1.90 0.51
C ILE A 119 1.16 3.38 0.59
N LEU A 120 0.16 4.26 0.43
CA LEU A 120 0.27 5.70 0.54
C LEU A 120 -0.26 6.18 1.90
N SER A 121 0.39 7.17 2.48
CA SER A 121 -0.07 7.77 3.74
C SER A 121 -1.29 8.66 3.54
N GLU A 122 -2.41 8.34 4.19
CA GLU A 122 -3.58 9.24 4.27
C GLU A 122 -3.18 10.60 4.83
N LEU A 123 -2.35 10.60 5.89
CA LEU A 123 -1.94 11.83 6.58
C LEU A 123 -1.12 12.76 5.68
N ALA A 124 -0.17 12.20 4.92
CA ALA A 124 0.69 12.98 4.03
C ALA A 124 -0.07 13.68 2.90
N PHE A 125 -1.18 13.08 2.46
CA PHE A 125 -1.97 13.55 1.32
C PHE A 125 -3.33 14.13 1.69
N LYS A 126 -3.67 14.19 2.97
CA LYS A 126 -4.93 14.75 3.45
C LYS A 126 -5.14 16.19 2.94
N GLY A 127 -6.30 16.41 2.33
CA GLY A 127 -6.68 17.73 1.78
C GLY A 127 -6.01 18.11 0.46
N LYS A 128 -5.20 17.23 -0.14
CA LYS A 128 -4.64 17.46 -1.48
C LYS A 128 -5.72 17.29 -2.55
N THR A 129 -5.74 18.19 -3.53
CA THR A 129 -6.74 18.17 -4.61
C THR A 129 -6.38 17.19 -5.72
N SER A 130 -5.10 16.87 -5.91
CA SER A 130 -4.58 15.89 -6.85
C SER A 130 -3.22 15.41 -6.38
N LEU A 131 -3.02 14.09 -6.34
CA LEU A 131 -1.72 13.51 -5.99
C LEU A 131 -0.75 13.57 -7.17
N GLU A 132 -1.23 13.45 -8.41
CA GLU A 132 -0.39 13.48 -9.61
C GLU A 132 0.49 14.74 -9.68
N LYS A 133 -0.08 15.89 -9.26
CA LYS A 133 0.61 17.19 -9.28
C LYS A 133 1.36 17.50 -7.99
N ASP A 134 1.20 16.68 -6.95
CA ASP A 134 1.90 16.89 -5.69
C ASP A 134 3.35 16.39 -5.77
N PRO A 135 4.35 17.22 -5.51
CA PRO A 135 5.76 16.80 -5.56
C PRO A 135 6.06 15.61 -4.63
N SER A 136 5.31 15.45 -3.54
CA SER A 136 5.51 14.36 -2.59
C SER A 136 5.09 12.98 -3.11
N ILE A 137 4.39 12.88 -4.25
CA ILE A 137 4.15 11.57 -4.88
C ILE A 137 5.43 11.01 -5.53
N ARG A 138 6.28 11.90 -6.05
CA ARG A 138 7.57 11.52 -6.66
C ARG A 138 8.69 11.44 -5.63
N SER A 139 8.65 12.31 -4.62
CA SER A 139 9.59 12.35 -3.50
C SER A 139 8.81 12.26 -2.18
N PRO A 140 8.39 11.04 -1.79
CA PRO A 140 7.60 10.86 -0.57
C PRO A 140 8.36 11.37 0.65
N ARG A 141 7.73 12.28 1.41
CA ARG A 141 8.29 12.79 2.66
C ARG A 141 8.21 11.75 3.78
N LEU A 142 7.18 10.91 3.73
CA LEU A 142 7.00 9.80 4.66
C LEU A 142 7.41 8.51 3.97
N ALA A 143 8.20 7.70 4.65
CA ALA A 143 8.64 6.40 4.21
C ALA A 143 8.05 5.32 5.11
N SER A 144 7.65 4.21 4.52
CA SER A 144 7.31 2.96 5.20
C SER A 144 8.36 1.87 4.99
N GLY A 145 9.34 2.12 4.13
CA GLY A 145 10.47 1.24 3.84
C GLY A 145 11.72 1.57 4.68
N PRO A 146 12.83 0.83 4.45
CA PRO A 146 14.06 0.94 5.24
C PRO A 146 14.81 2.27 5.09
N PHE A 147 14.48 3.06 4.06
CA PHE A 147 15.12 4.35 3.80
C PHE A 147 14.10 5.46 3.63
N ARG A 148 14.51 6.69 3.88
CA ARG A 148 13.78 7.93 3.58
C ARG A 148 14.60 8.80 2.64
N ILE A 149 13.92 9.64 1.87
CA ILE A 149 14.56 10.62 0.99
C ILE A 149 14.91 11.87 1.80
N ASP A 150 16.19 12.20 1.84
CA ASP A 150 16.68 13.47 2.43
C ASP A 150 16.71 14.56 1.37
N ASP A 151 17.23 14.26 0.19
CA ASP A 151 17.29 15.18 -0.94
C ASP A 151 17.16 14.45 -2.27
N TRP A 152 16.48 15.08 -3.21
CA TRP A 152 16.39 14.59 -4.59
C TRP A 152 16.38 15.74 -5.59
N SER A 153 17.40 15.80 -6.40
CA SER A 153 17.50 16.70 -7.54
C SER A 153 17.30 15.93 -8.84
N THR A 154 16.33 16.35 -9.65
CA THR A 154 16.06 15.72 -10.96
C THR A 154 17.28 15.88 -11.89
N GLY A 155 17.79 14.75 -12.40
CA GLY A 155 19.00 14.72 -13.23
C GLY A 155 20.32 14.86 -12.45
N GLY A 156 20.26 14.91 -11.13
CA GLY A 156 21.41 15.02 -10.23
C GLY A 156 21.50 13.80 -9.30
N SER A 157 21.48 14.06 -7.99
CA SER A 157 21.65 13.07 -6.95
C SER A 157 20.36 12.76 -6.21
N LEU A 158 20.27 11.55 -5.65
CA LEU A 158 19.29 11.13 -4.67
C LEU A 158 20.04 10.73 -3.39
N THR A 159 19.77 11.46 -2.30
CA THR A 159 20.36 11.18 -1.00
C THR A 159 19.32 10.51 -0.10
N LEU A 160 19.69 9.38 0.45
CA LEU A 160 18.85 8.59 1.34
C LEU A 160 19.50 8.45 2.72
N SER A 161 18.69 8.45 3.77
CA SER A 161 19.09 8.04 5.10
C SER A 161 18.27 6.86 5.58
N ALA A 162 18.80 6.10 6.55
CA ALA A 162 18.07 4.99 7.15
C ALA A 162 16.78 5.49 7.83
N ASN A 163 15.70 4.78 7.63
CA ASN A 163 14.46 4.98 8.38
C ASN A 163 14.58 4.26 9.72
N THR A 164 14.85 5.00 10.78
CA THR A 164 15.01 4.44 12.14
C THR A 164 13.73 3.88 12.75
N ASN A 165 12.59 4.15 12.12
CA ASN A 165 11.27 3.64 12.50
C ASN A 165 10.85 2.41 11.66
N PHE A 166 11.73 1.92 10.79
CA PHE A 166 11.47 0.69 10.04
C PHE A 166 11.50 -0.52 10.99
N TYR A 167 10.51 -1.40 10.88
CA TYR A 167 10.29 -2.57 11.76
C TYR A 167 11.23 -3.74 11.46
#